data_c57a3be104bea930eafc29ee94a499d3
#
_entry.id   c57a3be104bea930eafc29ee94a499d3
#
_cell.length_a   1.000
_cell.length_b   1.000
_cell.length_c   1.000
_cell.angle_alpha   90.00
_cell.angle_beta   90.00
_cell.angle_gamma   90.00
#
_symmetry.space_group_name_H-M   'P 1'
#
loop_
_entity.id
_entity.type
_entity.pdbx_description
1 polymer ?
#
loop_
_entity_poly.entity_id
_entity_poly.type
_entity_poly.pdbx_seq_one_letter_code
_entity_poly.pdbx_strand_id
1 'polypeptide(L)'
;MTARLLSRRSVFGMSAGILACAAVPPGAYADSAAVVPIHQLIDGLVRVMKAGRATPFSRRFDMLAPVIDQTFDLTTILRASVGATWDKLPHDQQATLLKAFRRYTVASYVNGFDEDNEQIVLNPEPRIDGDEQIVRIRIIPDSGEEHKLDHVMQQGPAGWRVVDILADGAISRVAVQRSDFRQLMKQGGASALAQSLETKFANLSN
;
A
#
# COMPACT_ATOMS: atom_id res chain seq x y z
N MET A 1 71.82 -56.36 40.15
CA MET A 1 71.82 -54.89 40.31
C MET A 1 70.59 -54.40 39.63
N THR A 2 69.73 -53.91 40.43
CA THR A 2 68.30 -53.60 40.20
C THR A 2 68.11 -52.23 39.46
N ALA A 3 67.30 -52.24 38.43
CA ALA A 3 66.79 -51.00 37.84
C ALA A 3 65.24 -51.08 37.74
N ARG A 4 64.60 -50.21 38.50
CA ARG A 4 63.13 -50.09 38.60
C ARG A 4 62.59 -49.41 37.36
N LEU A 5 61.62 -50.02 36.70
CA LEU A 5 60.76 -49.48 35.68
C LEU A 5 59.60 -48.74 36.31
N LEU A 6 59.48 -47.44 36.04
CA LEU A 6 58.32 -46.61 36.40
C LEU A 6 57.33 -46.56 35.21
N SER A 7 56.20 -47.16 35.47
CA SER A 7 55.04 -47.13 34.56
C SER A 7 54.40 -45.75 34.53
N ARG A 8 54.30 -45.11 33.36
CA ARG A 8 53.47 -43.94 33.13
C ARG A 8 52.15 -44.38 32.56
N ARG A 9 51.10 -44.26 33.37
CA ARG A 9 49.71 -44.40 32.94
C ARG A 9 49.29 -43.11 32.23
N SER A 10 49.09 -43.22 30.91
CA SER A 10 48.48 -42.18 30.09
C SER A 10 46.94 -42.21 30.31
N VAL A 11 46.43 -41.13 30.87
CA VAL A 11 44.97 -40.90 30.99
C VAL A 11 44.51 -40.23 29.69
N PHE A 12 43.81 -40.98 28.86
CA PHE A 12 43.09 -40.43 27.72
C PHE A 12 41.84 -39.70 28.23
N GLY A 13 41.88 -38.37 28.25
CA GLY A 13 40.72 -37.53 28.44
C GLY A 13 39.88 -37.47 27.16
N MET A 14 38.75 -38.09 27.17
CA MET A 14 37.73 -38.05 26.09
C MET A 14 36.90 -36.80 26.30
N SER A 15 37.25 -35.72 25.55
CA SER A 15 36.45 -34.48 25.51
C SER A 15 35.24 -34.72 24.61
N ALA A 16 34.10 -34.94 25.20
CA ALA A 16 32.79 -34.95 24.51
C ALA A 16 32.45 -33.49 24.09
N GLY A 17 32.67 -33.17 22.83
CA GLY A 17 32.21 -31.94 22.24
C GLY A 17 30.68 -31.98 22.11
N ILE A 18 29.98 -31.20 22.94
CA ILE A 18 28.54 -30.94 22.78
C ILE A 18 28.39 -30.00 21.60
N LEU A 19 27.99 -30.53 20.43
CA LEU A 19 27.48 -29.73 19.34
C LEU A 19 26.11 -29.13 19.80
N ALA A 20 26.12 -27.89 20.26
CA ALA A 20 24.90 -27.10 20.41
C ALA A 20 24.34 -26.81 19.04
N CYS A 21 23.43 -27.63 18.52
CA CYS A 21 22.55 -27.22 17.42
C CYS A 21 21.70 -26.06 17.93
N ALA A 22 22.09 -24.84 17.55
CA ALA A 22 21.22 -23.69 17.68
C ALA A 22 20.00 -23.96 16.79
N ALA A 23 18.90 -24.39 17.41
CA ALA A 23 17.61 -24.41 16.74
C ALA A 23 17.26 -22.96 16.41
N VAL A 24 17.39 -22.60 15.11
CA VAL A 24 16.82 -21.37 14.59
C VAL A 24 15.31 -21.51 14.81
N PRO A 25 14.67 -20.63 15.61
CA PRO A 25 13.23 -20.70 15.75
C PRO A 25 12.63 -20.54 14.35
N PRO A 26 11.55 -21.29 14.00
CA PRO A 26 10.81 -21.01 12.78
C PRO A 26 10.42 -19.53 12.86
N GLY A 27 10.97 -18.73 11.95
CA GLY A 27 10.72 -17.31 11.90
C GLY A 27 9.21 -17.13 11.87
N ALA A 28 8.64 -16.55 12.91
CA ALA A 28 7.39 -15.87 12.79
C ALA A 28 7.63 -14.86 11.66
N TYR A 29 7.06 -15.10 10.48
CA TYR A 29 6.96 -14.10 9.43
C TYR A 29 6.12 -12.98 10.04
N ALA A 30 6.78 -12.04 10.71
CA ALA A 30 6.14 -10.79 11.05
C ALA A 30 5.75 -10.19 9.71
N ASP A 31 4.46 -10.01 9.48
CA ASP A 31 3.96 -9.33 8.29
C ASP A 31 4.84 -8.10 8.08
N SER A 32 5.40 -7.94 6.88
CA SER A 32 6.21 -6.75 6.60
C SER A 32 5.41 -5.52 7.00
N ALA A 33 6.05 -4.57 7.69
CA ALA A 33 5.38 -3.35 8.13
C ALA A 33 4.66 -2.60 6.98
N ALA A 34 5.09 -2.82 5.73
CA ALA A 34 4.43 -2.30 4.54
C ALA A 34 3.06 -2.95 4.24
N VAL A 35 2.81 -4.16 4.76
CA VAL A 35 1.54 -4.88 4.55
C VAL A 35 0.43 -4.34 5.45
N VAL A 36 0.78 -3.80 6.62
CA VAL A 36 -0.17 -3.32 7.63
C VAL A 36 -1.15 -2.26 7.07
N PRO A 37 -0.71 -1.20 6.36
CA PRO A 37 -1.64 -0.23 5.78
C PRO A 37 -2.59 -0.85 4.75
N ILE A 38 -2.16 -1.89 4.02
CA ILE A 38 -3.00 -2.56 3.03
C ILE A 38 -4.05 -3.45 3.71
N HIS A 39 -3.71 -4.11 4.82
CA HIS A 39 -4.72 -4.79 5.65
C HIS A 39 -5.80 -3.81 6.12
N GLN A 40 -5.41 -2.64 6.64
CA GLN A 40 -6.35 -1.62 7.08
C GLN A 40 -7.24 -1.10 5.93
N LEU A 41 -6.66 -0.97 4.72
CA LEU A 41 -7.42 -0.61 3.52
C LEU A 41 -8.48 -1.67 3.22
N ILE A 42 -8.10 -2.94 3.17
CA ILE A 42 -9.01 -4.07 2.91
C ILE A 42 -10.14 -4.09 3.95
N ASP A 43 -9.81 -3.97 5.23
CA ASP A 43 -10.83 -3.92 6.30
C ASP A 43 -11.80 -2.74 6.11
N GLY A 44 -11.28 -1.59 5.67
CA GLY A 44 -12.09 -0.43 5.33
C GLY A 44 -13.03 -0.68 4.16
N LEU A 45 -12.51 -1.28 3.08
CA LEU A 45 -13.29 -1.62 1.89
C LEU A 45 -14.38 -2.65 2.21
N VAL A 46 -14.04 -3.71 2.93
CA VAL A 46 -15.02 -4.74 3.35
C VAL A 46 -16.15 -4.13 4.18
N ARG A 47 -15.85 -3.15 5.06
CA ARG A 47 -16.91 -2.44 5.81
C ARG A 47 -17.81 -1.63 4.90
N VAL A 48 -17.27 -0.97 3.87
CA VAL A 48 -18.06 -0.20 2.89
C VAL A 48 -18.91 -1.13 2.02
N MET A 49 -18.33 -2.23 1.53
CA MET A 49 -19.04 -3.26 0.75
C MET A 49 -20.23 -3.83 1.54
N LYS A 50 -20.02 -4.22 2.80
CA LYS A 50 -21.08 -4.73 3.70
C LYS A 50 -22.15 -3.69 4.01
N ALA A 51 -21.79 -2.41 4.06
CA ALA A 51 -22.77 -1.34 4.22
C ALA A 51 -23.69 -1.20 2.99
N GLY A 52 -23.16 -1.51 1.81
CA GLY A 52 -23.88 -1.58 0.54
C GLY A 52 -24.47 -0.24 0.09
N ARG A 53 -25.11 -0.23 -1.07
CA ARG A 53 -25.72 0.98 -1.68
C ARG A 53 -26.92 1.51 -0.89
N ALA A 54 -27.55 0.69 -0.04
CA ALA A 54 -28.62 1.15 0.84
C ALA A 54 -28.14 2.16 1.89
N THR A 55 -26.83 2.15 2.23
CA THR A 55 -26.21 3.15 3.09
C THR A 55 -25.89 4.40 2.28
N PRO A 56 -26.30 5.60 2.73
CA PRO A 56 -26.02 6.85 2.02
C PRO A 56 -24.55 7.01 1.68
N PHE A 57 -24.26 7.55 0.49
CA PHE A 57 -22.89 7.77 0.02
C PHE A 57 -22.03 8.54 1.04
N SER A 58 -22.57 9.62 1.63
CA SER A 58 -21.86 10.42 2.63
C SER A 58 -21.38 9.58 3.82
N ARG A 59 -22.21 8.66 4.28
CA ARG A 59 -21.88 7.75 5.39
C ARG A 59 -20.74 6.79 5.00
N ARG A 60 -20.82 6.19 3.80
CA ARG A 60 -19.76 5.31 3.27
C ARG A 60 -18.46 6.08 3.05
N PHE A 61 -18.57 7.32 2.58
CA PHE A 61 -17.43 8.23 2.43
C PHE A 61 -16.75 8.51 3.77
N ASP A 62 -17.51 8.87 4.81
CA ASP A 62 -16.97 9.14 6.15
C ASP A 62 -16.32 7.91 6.79
N MET A 63 -16.82 6.70 6.49
CA MET A 63 -16.21 5.45 6.94
C MET A 63 -14.85 5.19 6.31
N LEU A 64 -14.69 5.52 5.02
CA LEU A 64 -13.48 5.18 4.25
C LEU A 64 -12.43 6.29 4.24
N ALA A 65 -12.83 7.56 4.34
CA ALA A 65 -11.94 8.70 4.24
C ALA A 65 -10.71 8.62 5.18
N PRO A 66 -10.85 8.33 6.50
CA PRO A 66 -9.71 8.22 7.39
C PRO A 66 -8.78 7.05 7.02
N VAL A 67 -9.31 5.96 6.46
CA VAL A 67 -8.53 4.81 6.01
C VAL A 67 -7.66 5.20 4.82
N ILE A 68 -8.25 5.88 3.82
CA ILE A 68 -7.51 6.40 2.66
C ILE A 68 -6.40 7.37 3.11
N ASP A 69 -6.70 8.30 4.02
CA ASP A 69 -5.72 9.27 4.53
C ASP A 69 -4.52 8.62 5.24
N GLN A 70 -4.75 7.48 5.91
CA GLN A 70 -3.71 6.75 6.62
C GLN A 70 -2.90 5.83 5.69
N THR A 71 -3.55 5.27 4.68
CA THR A 71 -2.92 4.29 3.77
C THR A 71 -2.14 4.96 2.65
N PHE A 72 -2.63 6.07 2.10
CA PHE A 72 -2.07 6.72 0.92
C PHE A 72 -1.28 7.98 1.24
N ASP A 73 -0.14 8.17 0.59
CA ASP A 73 0.49 9.50 0.50
C ASP A 73 -0.11 10.26 -0.69
N LEU A 74 -1.29 10.84 -0.47
CA LEU A 74 -2.01 11.57 -1.50
C LEU A 74 -1.24 12.78 -2.02
N THR A 75 -0.37 13.38 -1.21
CA THR A 75 0.48 14.51 -1.61
C THR A 75 1.54 14.05 -2.61
N THR A 76 2.24 12.98 -2.30
CA THR A 76 3.25 12.38 -3.21
C THR A 76 2.61 11.91 -4.50
N ILE A 77 1.47 11.22 -4.45
CA ILE A 77 0.72 10.76 -5.62
C ILE A 77 0.31 11.95 -6.51
N LEU A 78 -0.30 12.99 -5.91
CA LEU A 78 -0.77 14.16 -6.66
C LEU A 78 0.41 14.94 -7.26
N ARG A 79 1.49 15.17 -6.48
CA ARG A 79 2.72 15.80 -6.98
C ARG A 79 3.30 15.06 -8.19
N ALA A 80 3.40 13.74 -8.11
CA ALA A 80 3.87 12.90 -9.21
C ALA A 80 2.94 12.96 -10.42
N SER A 81 1.62 13.00 -10.20
CA SER A 81 0.61 13.09 -11.27
C SER A 81 0.57 14.46 -11.96
N VAL A 82 0.76 15.57 -11.23
CA VAL A 82 0.89 16.93 -11.80
C VAL A 82 2.25 17.13 -12.46
N GLY A 83 3.30 16.50 -11.93
CA GLY A 83 4.66 16.55 -12.44
C GLY A 83 5.37 17.88 -12.13
N ALA A 84 6.33 18.27 -12.97
CA ALA A 84 7.22 19.42 -12.73
C ALA A 84 6.50 20.78 -12.56
N THR A 85 5.22 20.88 -12.87
CA THR A 85 4.42 22.07 -12.65
C THR A 85 4.05 22.24 -11.18
N TRP A 86 3.98 21.14 -10.40
CA TRP A 86 3.58 21.15 -9.00
C TRP A 86 4.38 22.13 -8.13
N ASP A 87 5.71 22.07 -8.21
CA ASP A 87 6.59 22.91 -7.39
C ASP A 87 6.55 24.40 -7.75
N LYS A 88 5.93 24.74 -8.90
CA LYS A 88 5.72 26.12 -9.35
C LYS A 88 4.37 26.69 -8.93
N LEU A 89 3.47 25.84 -8.40
CA LEU A 89 2.16 26.28 -7.94
C LEU A 89 2.29 27.01 -6.59
N PRO A 90 1.53 28.09 -6.38
CA PRO A 90 1.33 28.69 -5.07
C PRO A 90 0.77 27.66 -4.06
N HIS A 91 1.11 27.80 -2.79
CA HIS A 91 0.70 26.86 -1.73
C HIS A 91 -0.81 26.73 -1.59
N ASP A 92 -1.57 27.80 -1.77
CA ASP A 92 -3.04 27.80 -1.74
C ASP A 92 -3.62 26.98 -2.90
N GLN A 93 -3.03 27.03 -4.08
CA GLN A 93 -3.42 26.20 -5.22
C GLN A 93 -3.06 24.73 -5.00
N GLN A 94 -1.89 24.43 -4.42
CA GLN A 94 -1.51 23.07 -4.03
C GLN A 94 -2.52 22.50 -3.01
N ALA A 95 -2.89 23.29 -2.01
CA ALA A 95 -3.85 22.88 -0.98
C ALA A 95 -5.25 22.64 -1.56
N THR A 96 -5.70 23.50 -2.47
CA THR A 96 -6.99 23.36 -3.18
C THR A 96 -7.01 22.10 -4.03
N LEU A 97 -5.95 21.84 -4.79
CA LEU A 97 -5.81 20.61 -5.58
C LEU A 97 -5.80 19.36 -4.71
N LEU A 98 -5.04 19.37 -3.61
CA LEU A 98 -4.96 18.24 -2.71
C LEU A 98 -6.32 17.92 -2.09
N LYS A 99 -7.09 18.93 -1.71
CA LYS A 99 -8.46 18.77 -1.19
C LYS A 99 -9.38 18.12 -2.22
N ALA A 100 -9.39 18.62 -3.46
CA ALA A 100 -10.20 18.08 -4.54
C ALA A 100 -9.76 16.64 -4.91
N PHE A 101 -8.46 16.40 -4.98
CA PHE A 101 -7.90 15.08 -5.27
C PHE A 101 -8.25 14.05 -4.19
N ARG A 102 -8.12 14.42 -2.90
CA ARG A 102 -8.52 13.57 -1.79
C ARG A 102 -10.01 13.18 -1.87
N ARG A 103 -10.89 14.16 -2.09
CA ARG A 103 -12.34 13.91 -2.22
C ARG A 103 -12.64 12.94 -3.37
N TYR A 104 -12.06 13.20 -4.52
CA TYR A 104 -12.21 12.34 -5.70
C TYR A 104 -11.67 10.92 -5.43
N THR A 105 -10.49 10.80 -4.79
CA THR A 105 -9.89 9.49 -4.49
C THR A 105 -10.79 8.68 -3.56
N VAL A 106 -11.23 9.25 -2.43
CA VAL A 106 -12.13 8.55 -1.50
C VAL A 106 -13.43 8.14 -2.20
N ALA A 107 -14.03 9.06 -2.99
CA ALA A 107 -15.27 8.77 -3.72
C ALA A 107 -15.09 7.64 -4.75
N SER A 108 -13.94 7.59 -5.43
CA SER A 108 -13.63 6.52 -6.39
C SER A 108 -13.59 5.15 -5.72
N TYR A 109 -13.01 5.06 -4.52
CA TYR A 109 -13.01 3.82 -3.74
C TYR A 109 -14.38 3.46 -3.23
N VAL A 110 -15.16 4.42 -2.69
CA VAL A 110 -16.53 4.18 -2.22
C VAL A 110 -17.44 3.68 -3.33
N ASN A 111 -17.27 4.21 -4.54
CA ASN A 111 -18.09 3.82 -5.69
C ASN A 111 -17.60 2.51 -6.33
N GLY A 112 -16.29 2.23 -6.28
CA GLY A 112 -15.72 1.00 -6.83
C GLY A 112 -15.95 -0.23 -5.96
N PHE A 113 -16.27 -0.03 -4.66
CA PHE A 113 -16.50 -1.10 -3.68
C PHE A 113 -17.84 -0.88 -2.95
N ASP A 114 -18.92 -0.77 -3.69
CA ASP A 114 -20.23 -0.40 -3.16
C ASP A 114 -21.22 -1.58 -3.00
N GLU A 115 -20.81 -2.77 -3.43
CA GLU A 115 -21.57 -4.02 -3.29
C GLU A 115 -20.69 -5.13 -2.69
N ASP A 116 -21.30 -6.02 -1.91
CA ASP A 116 -20.62 -7.18 -1.30
C ASP A 116 -20.64 -8.37 -2.29
N ASN A 117 -19.99 -8.17 -3.46
CA ASN A 117 -19.93 -9.10 -4.56
C ASN A 117 -18.49 -9.41 -5.02
N GLU A 118 -17.51 -9.07 -4.19
CA GLU A 118 -16.10 -9.27 -4.49
C GLU A 118 -15.34 -9.82 -3.29
N GLN A 119 -14.42 -10.74 -3.54
CA GLN A 119 -13.46 -11.19 -2.56
C GLN A 119 -12.13 -10.45 -2.75
N ILE A 120 -11.60 -9.84 -1.69
CA ILE A 120 -10.29 -9.20 -1.69
C ILE A 120 -9.30 -10.11 -0.99
N VAL A 121 -8.28 -10.58 -1.72
CA VAL A 121 -7.24 -11.47 -1.21
C VAL A 121 -5.89 -10.75 -1.21
N LEU A 122 -5.30 -10.65 -0.03
CA LEU A 122 -3.97 -10.07 0.15
C LEU A 122 -2.88 -11.13 -0.07
N ASN A 123 -1.81 -10.77 -0.79
CA ASN A 123 -0.57 -11.53 -0.75
C ASN A 123 0.28 -11.03 0.44
N PRO A 124 0.56 -11.88 1.43
CA PRO A 124 1.26 -11.46 2.66
C PRO A 124 2.74 -11.18 2.43
N GLU A 125 3.32 -11.62 1.31
CA GLU A 125 4.73 -11.44 1.00
C GLU A 125 4.92 -10.30 -0.02
N PRO A 126 5.39 -9.10 0.40
CA PRO A 126 5.68 -8.02 -0.53
C PRO A 126 6.90 -8.34 -1.39
N ARG A 127 6.88 -7.89 -2.64
CA ARG A 127 8.06 -7.87 -3.49
C ARG A 127 8.89 -6.61 -3.18
N ILE A 128 10.17 -6.77 -2.96
CA ILE A 128 11.11 -5.64 -2.74
C ILE A 128 11.58 -5.13 -4.10
N ASP A 129 11.57 -3.80 -4.28
CA ASP A 129 12.02 -3.12 -5.48
C ASP A 129 12.79 -1.84 -5.09
N GLY A 130 14.10 -1.95 -4.92
CA GLY A 130 14.92 -0.88 -4.35
C GLY A 130 14.49 -0.51 -2.93
N ASP A 131 14.15 0.76 -2.72
CA ASP A 131 13.65 1.29 -1.44
C ASP A 131 12.12 1.14 -1.28
N GLU A 132 11.45 0.58 -2.28
CA GLU A 132 10.01 0.37 -2.30
C GLU A 132 9.67 -1.09 -1.97
N GLN A 133 8.45 -1.28 -1.45
CA GLN A 133 7.85 -2.60 -1.32
C GLN A 133 6.53 -2.62 -2.09
N ILE A 134 6.30 -3.70 -2.82
CA ILE A 134 5.10 -3.86 -3.63
C ILE A 134 4.22 -4.92 -2.99
N VAL A 135 3.08 -4.45 -2.49
CA VAL A 135 2.07 -5.30 -1.83
C VAL A 135 0.93 -5.57 -2.82
N ARG A 136 0.72 -6.83 -3.16
CA ARG A 136 -0.32 -7.26 -4.10
C ARG A 136 -1.61 -7.61 -3.39
N ILE A 137 -2.71 -7.10 -3.90
CA ILE A 137 -4.04 -7.64 -3.66
C ILE A 137 -4.63 -8.21 -4.95
N ARG A 138 -5.53 -9.18 -4.80
CA ARG A 138 -6.35 -9.72 -5.88
C ARG A 138 -7.80 -9.44 -5.54
N ILE A 139 -8.52 -8.88 -6.48
CA ILE A 139 -9.95 -8.65 -6.39
C ILE A 139 -10.60 -9.71 -7.26
N ILE A 140 -11.45 -10.52 -6.67
CA ILE A 140 -12.12 -11.64 -7.32
C ILE A 140 -13.63 -11.37 -7.27
N PRO A 141 -14.21 -10.77 -8.33
CA PRO A 141 -15.65 -10.58 -8.41
C PRO A 141 -16.38 -11.91 -8.55
N ASP A 142 -17.65 -11.97 -8.17
CA ASP A 142 -18.51 -13.14 -8.38
C ASP A 142 -18.62 -13.52 -9.87
N SER A 143 -18.39 -12.56 -10.79
CA SER A 143 -18.31 -12.79 -12.25
C SER A 143 -17.11 -13.63 -12.69
N GLY A 144 -16.07 -13.77 -11.84
CA GLY A 144 -14.97 -14.72 -12.00
C GLY A 144 -13.68 -14.18 -12.64
N GLU A 145 -13.65 -12.98 -13.18
CA GLU A 145 -12.41 -12.39 -13.70
C GLU A 145 -11.61 -11.73 -12.59
N GLU A 146 -10.39 -12.22 -12.34
CA GLU A 146 -9.50 -11.71 -11.29
C GLU A 146 -8.77 -10.43 -11.74
N HIS A 147 -8.80 -9.39 -10.90
CA HIS A 147 -8.00 -8.18 -11.07
C HIS A 147 -6.87 -8.12 -10.05
N LYS A 148 -5.66 -7.76 -10.50
CA LYS A 148 -4.49 -7.62 -9.65
C LYS A 148 -4.15 -6.16 -9.45
N LEU A 149 -3.99 -5.74 -8.20
CA LEU A 149 -3.53 -4.40 -7.85
C LEU A 149 -2.27 -4.50 -7.02
N ASP A 150 -1.18 -3.99 -7.57
CA ASP A 150 0.12 -3.90 -6.91
C ASP A 150 0.25 -2.51 -6.29
N HIS A 151 0.22 -2.44 -4.96
CA HIS A 151 0.40 -1.19 -4.22
C HIS A 151 1.89 -0.94 -4.03
N VAL A 152 2.41 0.13 -4.64
CA VAL A 152 3.78 0.58 -4.44
C VAL A 152 3.84 1.34 -3.13
N MET A 153 4.58 0.79 -2.17
CA MET A 153 4.71 1.32 -0.82
C MET A 153 6.05 2.01 -0.65
N GLN A 154 6.05 3.22 -0.09
CA GLN A 154 7.26 3.94 0.33
C GLN A 154 7.23 4.19 1.84
N GLN A 155 8.41 4.09 2.48
CA GLN A 155 8.56 4.43 3.89
C GLN A 155 8.88 5.92 4.04
N GLY A 156 8.01 6.61 4.77
CA GLY A 156 8.18 8.03 5.12
C GLY A 156 8.16 8.24 6.64
N PRO A 157 8.17 9.51 7.09
CA PRO A 157 8.11 9.84 8.52
C PRO A 157 6.86 9.32 9.24
N ALA A 158 5.77 9.13 8.49
CA ALA A 158 4.50 8.59 9.00
C ALA A 158 4.35 7.06 8.80
N GLY A 159 5.46 6.35 8.50
CA GLY A 159 5.46 4.92 8.19
C GLY A 159 5.29 4.62 6.70
N TRP A 160 4.94 3.38 6.40
CA TRP A 160 4.71 2.91 5.04
C TRP A 160 3.38 3.43 4.49
N ARG A 161 3.41 4.01 3.28
CA ARG A 161 2.23 4.52 2.57
C ARG A 161 2.28 4.19 1.09
N VAL A 162 1.12 4.05 0.49
CA VAL A 162 0.97 3.86 -0.96
C VAL A 162 1.33 5.15 -1.69
N VAL A 163 2.22 5.05 -2.69
CA VAL A 163 2.61 6.16 -3.58
C VAL A 163 2.22 5.93 -5.04
N ASP A 164 1.89 4.69 -5.42
CA ASP A 164 1.31 4.34 -6.72
C ASP A 164 0.55 3.01 -6.64
N ILE A 165 -0.28 2.73 -7.63
CA ILE A 165 -0.93 1.44 -7.83
C ILE A 165 -0.69 1.01 -9.28
N LEU A 166 -0.24 -0.24 -9.45
CA LEU A 166 -0.08 -0.84 -10.75
C LEU A 166 -1.25 -1.79 -11.00
N ALA A 167 -2.13 -1.44 -11.94
CA ALA A 167 -3.16 -2.37 -12.40
C ALA A 167 -2.51 -3.49 -13.21
N ASP A 168 -2.88 -4.73 -12.90
CA ASP A 168 -2.33 -5.97 -13.48
C ASP A 168 -0.79 -6.03 -13.46
N GLY A 169 -0.19 -5.36 -12.46
CA GLY A 169 1.25 -5.33 -12.24
C GLY A 169 2.06 -4.46 -13.21
N ALA A 170 1.42 -3.75 -14.13
CA ALA A 170 2.10 -3.01 -15.20
C ALA A 170 1.62 -1.57 -15.40
N ILE A 171 0.33 -1.27 -15.22
CA ILE A 171 -0.25 0.02 -15.57
C ILE A 171 -0.27 0.93 -14.33
N SER A 172 0.68 1.86 -14.25
CA SER A 172 0.78 2.84 -13.17
C SER A 172 -0.40 3.83 -13.22
N ARG A 173 -1.12 3.93 -12.12
CA ARG A 173 -2.20 4.90 -11.95
C ARG A 173 -1.70 6.34 -11.95
N VAL A 174 -0.54 6.59 -11.36
CA VAL A 174 0.13 7.89 -11.40
C VAL A 174 0.47 8.29 -12.84
N ALA A 175 0.98 7.35 -13.65
CA ALA A 175 1.29 7.63 -15.05
C ALA A 175 0.05 7.96 -15.89
N VAL A 176 -1.05 7.24 -15.69
CA VAL A 176 -2.34 7.52 -16.33
C VAL A 176 -2.86 8.89 -15.90
N GLN A 177 -2.88 9.17 -14.60
CA GLN A 177 -3.30 10.48 -14.08
C GLN A 177 -2.42 11.61 -14.61
N ARG A 178 -1.10 11.41 -14.73
CA ARG A 178 -0.18 12.39 -15.29
C ARG A 178 -0.54 12.73 -16.74
N SER A 179 -0.94 11.76 -17.52
CA SER A 179 -1.41 12.00 -18.89
C SER A 179 -2.67 12.86 -18.91
N ASP A 180 -3.67 12.50 -18.11
CA ASP A 180 -4.96 13.20 -18.02
C ASP A 180 -4.80 14.63 -17.46
N PHE A 181 -4.04 14.78 -16.38
CA PHE A 181 -3.87 16.07 -15.70
C PHE A 181 -3.06 17.06 -16.53
N ARG A 182 -2.11 16.57 -17.35
CA ARG A 182 -1.28 17.41 -18.21
C ARG A 182 -2.12 18.31 -19.12
N GLN A 183 -3.19 17.80 -19.70
CA GLN A 183 -4.06 18.56 -20.58
C GLN A 183 -4.80 19.66 -19.82
N LEU A 184 -5.39 19.33 -18.68
CA LEU A 184 -6.11 20.28 -17.84
C LEU A 184 -5.18 21.38 -17.31
N MET A 185 -3.98 20.98 -16.85
CA MET A 185 -2.96 21.92 -16.37
C MET A 185 -2.49 22.88 -17.47
N LYS A 186 -2.43 22.45 -18.75
CA LYS A 186 -2.09 23.33 -19.87
C LYS A 186 -3.22 24.31 -20.24
N GLN A 187 -4.48 23.90 -20.14
CA GLN A 187 -5.65 24.68 -20.55
C GLN A 187 -6.07 25.74 -19.53
N GLY A 188 -6.03 25.42 -18.24
CA GLY A 188 -6.54 26.32 -17.20
C GLY A 188 -5.84 26.16 -15.84
N GLY A 189 -4.67 25.52 -15.82
CA GLY A 189 -3.84 25.38 -14.61
C GLY A 189 -4.50 24.58 -13.50
N ALA A 190 -4.08 24.89 -12.26
CA ALA A 190 -4.57 24.22 -11.06
C ALA A 190 -6.09 24.35 -10.88
N SER A 191 -6.68 25.47 -11.26
CA SER A 191 -8.12 25.70 -11.14
C SER A 191 -8.93 24.76 -12.03
N ALA A 192 -8.52 24.59 -13.29
CA ALA A 192 -9.21 23.69 -14.23
C ALA A 192 -9.12 22.22 -13.75
N LEU A 193 -7.94 21.81 -13.24
CA LEU A 193 -7.78 20.48 -12.67
C LEU A 193 -8.63 20.28 -11.43
N ALA A 194 -8.64 21.24 -10.49
CA ALA A 194 -9.46 21.16 -9.29
C ALA A 194 -10.96 21.06 -9.63
N GLN A 195 -11.45 21.88 -10.56
CA GLN A 195 -12.82 21.83 -11.03
C GLN A 195 -13.18 20.48 -11.68
N SER A 196 -12.29 19.92 -12.48
CA SER A 196 -12.48 18.59 -13.07
C SER A 196 -12.59 17.50 -12.00
N LEU A 197 -11.74 17.54 -10.96
CA LEU A 197 -11.76 16.60 -9.86
C LEU A 197 -13.06 16.73 -9.02
N GLU A 198 -13.52 17.96 -8.77
CA GLU A 198 -14.80 18.20 -8.07
C GLU A 198 -16.01 17.73 -8.89
N THR A 199 -15.98 17.92 -10.22
CA THR A 199 -17.02 17.38 -11.10
C THR A 199 -17.05 15.85 -11.08
N LYS A 200 -15.88 15.22 -11.15
CA LYS A 200 -15.76 13.75 -11.02
C LYS A 200 -16.27 13.28 -9.65
N PHE A 201 -15.92 13.98 -8.57
CA PHE A 201 -16.45 13.68 -7.23
C PHE A 201 -17.98 13.77 -7.20
N ALA A 202 -18.57 14.84 -7.74
CA ALA A 202 -20.03 15.02 -7.77
C ALA A 202 -20.72 13.89 -8.53
N ASN A 203 -20.16 13.45 -9.66
CA ASN A 203 -20.72 12.34 -10.45
C ASN A 203 -20.67 10.99 -9.71
N LEU A 204 -19.69 10.78 -8.84
CA LEU A 204 -19.55 9.54 -8.05
C LEU A 204 -20.42 9.56 -6.78
N SER A 205 -20.85 10.74 -6.32
CA SER A 205 -21.59 10.93 -5.07
C SER A 205 -23.12 10.96 -5.24
N ASN A 206 -23.60 10.94 -6.50
CA ASN A 206 -25.02 10.87 -6.85
C ASN A 206 -25.41 9.42 -7.17
#